data_c47f4c97fbaa9d89397315b96ae00d6f
#
_entry.id   c47f4c97fbaa9d89397315b96ae00d6f
#
_cell.length_a   1.000
_cell.length_b   1.000
_cell.length_c   1.000
_cell.angle_alpha   90.00
_cell.angle_beta   90.00
_cell.angle_gamma   90.00
#
_symmetry.space_group_name_H-M   'P 1'
#
loop_
_entity.id
_entity.type
_entity.pdbx_description
1 polymer ?
#
loop_
_entity_poly.entity_id
_entity_poly.type
_entity_poly.pdbx_seq_one_letter_code
_entity_poly.pdbx_strand_id
1 'polypeptide(L)'
;MWGDMVIQRGHKHGGSVMTSTVVRCLWRKKGVNRSAALPIYLAASLMAAVSPAQAEVPSMPSALPVPSTGQPPLSSATRRGTEYSDLEKAGYIEEEYYLSGTAPAITAAGEALFQAPYITRILVRKPKDPAKFNGTVVIEPFSWFGERGAGWILTRAYLLRKGYAYVGYTLNINKPAEDPKFPPGEYEATGRPNRYTGIVNFEFMRRFDYARYAPLGSYYDPARFKRGGAPDPFVPQSQGIGAGLALLLKSNLADGPMSGLRVQRVYVDSWAVTAQVWMDYLDQGRHQQWRMPDGRPLIDAYMTGRMAFGEVGGDVIRVPRNMPSDVPFVTVYSQSELMHDAIEGITLPPDTDQPMLRYYEVTGMPHLRLADHGTQHTEDVAADVGKGDVPRCQMLYDEPAEMVVSALLDDMDKWVREGKPMPRAPRVVRKGKGVLRDATTQNMIGGVRPPWIAVPSATYWTEQESHCDIIYDTKVPYDHAKLRRLYGSYNTYLRKYEGAKEAAVKQGYLLPEDRDELKAVAQPGDFEPATRQPEKAEVGGQAP
;
A
#
# COMPACT_ATOMS: atom_id res chain seq x y z
N MET A 1 14.42 46.05 5.84
CA MET A 1 15.09 46.77 4.74
C MET A 1 15.11 45.84 3.55
N TRP A 2 14.29 46.13 2.60
CA TRP A 2 14.11 45.42 1.38
C TRP A 2 15.10 45.95 0.34
N GLY A 3 15.69 45.07 -0.45
CA GLY A 3 16.52 45.43 -1.59
C GLY A 3 16.13 44.58 -2.79
N ASP A 4 15.47 45.20 -3.75
CA ASP A 4 15.05 44.62 -5.03
C ASP A 4 16.27 44.29 -5.90
N MET A 5 16.24 43.14 -6.56
CA MET A 5 17.16 42.80 -7.65
C MET A 5 16.36 42.53 -8.92
N VAL A 6 16.54 43.43 -9.88
CA VAL A 6 15.94 43.43 -11.21
C VAL A 6 16.69 42.42 -12.10
N ILE A 7 15.92 41.51 -12.75
CA ILE A 7 16.46 40.63 -13.77
C ILE A 7 16.20 41.23 -15.16
N GLN A 8 17.26 41.62 -15.89
CA GLN A 8 17.19 41.92 -17.31
C GLN A 8 17.39 40.66 -18.15
N ARG A 9 16.43 40.40 -19.04
CA ARG A 9 16.56 39.42 -20.13
C ARG A 9 17.37 39.98 -21.28
N GLY A 10 18.35 39.22 -21.74
CA GLY A 10 19.05 39.46 -23.01
C GLY A 10 18.95 38.25 -23.92
N HIS A 11 18.23 38.37 -25.02
CA HIS A 11 18.27 37.45 -26.16
C HIS A 11 19.52 37.71 -27.00
N LYS A 12 20.21 36.65 -27.44
CA LYS A 12 20.84 36.63 -28.78
C LYS A 12 21.06 35.19 -29.28
N HIS A 13 20.68 35.02 -30.52
CA HIS A 13 20.91 33.87 -31.41
C HIS A 13 22.37 33.68 -31.83
N GLY A 14 22.71 32.41 -32.19
CA GLY A 14 23.71 32.17 -33.25
C GLY A 14 24.74 31.09 -33.00
N GLY A 15 24.59 29.94 -33.62
CA GLY A 15 25.55 29.25 -34.48
C GLY A 15 26.87 28.68 -33.90
N SER A 16 26.89 27.36 -33.88
CA SER A 16 27.95 26.46 -34.41
C SER A 16 29.45 26.68 -34.09
N VAL A 17 30.04 25.54 -33.77
CA VAL A 17 31.39 24.99 -34.08
C VAL A 17 32.15 24.50 -32.84
N MET A 18 32.37 23.19 -32.84
CA MET A 18 33.31 22.48 -31.95
C MET A 18 34.75 22.90 -32.25
N THR A 19 35.54 23.20 -31.22
CA THR A 19 36.99 23.07 -31.26
C THR A 19 37.51 22.47 -29.96
N SER A 20 38.13 21.31 -30.10
CA SER A 20 38.87 20.61 -29.06
C SER A 20 40.20 21.28 -28.80
N THR A 21 40.45 21.75 -27.59
CA THR A 21 41.76 22.24 -27.17
C THR A 21 42.50 21.15 -26.39
N VAL A 22 43.56 20.62 -27.02
CA VAL A 22 44.52 19.71 -26.38
C VAL A 22 45.54 20.54 -25.62
N VAL A 23 45.57 20.43 -24.30
CA VAL A 23 46.62 21.01 -23.46
C VAL A 23 47.72 19.97 -23.27
N ARG A 24 48.91 20.18 -23.90
CA ARG A 24 50.12 19.41 -23.61
C ARG A 24 50.88 20.08 -22.46
N CYS A 25 50.98 19.39 -21.32
CA CYS A 25 51.95 19.75 -20.28
C CYS A 25 53.30 19.07 -20.53
N LEU A 26 54.33 19.86 -20.81
CA LEU A 26 55.71 19.43 -20.86
C LEU A 26 56.34 19.55 -19.47
N TRP A 27 56.75 18.44 -18.89
CA TRP A 27 57.61 18.44 -17.69
C TRP A 27 59.04 18.14 -18.06
N ARG A 28 59.94 19.09 -17.70
CA ARG A 28 61.39 18.97 -17.84
C ARG A 28 61.96 18.12 -16.69
N LYS A 29 62.75 17.09 -17.05
CA LYS A 29 63.55 16.29 -16.14
C LYS A 29 64.74 17.09 -15.55
N LYS A 30 64.94 16.98 -14.21
CA LYS A 30 66.27 17.05 -13.61
C LYS A 30 66.46 15.81 -12.77
N GLY A 31 67.57 15.12 -13.02
CA GLY A 31 67.87 13.83 -12.43
C GLY A 31 68.51 13.90 -11.03
N VAL A 32 68.37 12.83 -10.29
CA VAL A 32 69.35 12.27 -9.33
C VAL A 32 69.12 10.74 -9.22
N ASN A 33 70.22 10.01 -9.20
CA ASN A 33 70.38 8.57 -9.10
C ASN A 33 70.12 8.01 -7.70
N ARG A 34 69.56 6.82 -7.58
CA ARG A 34 70.06 5.55 -7.01
C ARG A 34 68.95 4.71 -6.38
N SER A 35 68.72 3.57 -6.97
CA SER A 35 68.59 2.20 -6.46
C SER A 35 67.91 1.98 -5.10
N ALA A 36 66.65 1.48 -5.13
CA ALA A 36 66.13 0.36 -4.31
C ALA A 36 64.85 -0.15 -5.02
N ALA A 37 64.93 -1.40 -5.48
CA ALA A 37 63.76 -2.09 -6.07
C ALA A 37 62.85 -2.63 -4.97
N LEU A 38 61.63 -2.07 -4.85
CA LEU A 38 60.51 -2.75 -4.20
C LEU A 38 59.50 -3.06 -5.32
N PRO A 39 58.95 -4.29 -5.33
CA PRO A 39 57.89 -4.58 -6.31
C PRO A 39 56.58 -3.90 -5.85
N ILE A 40 56.18 -2.87 -6.56
CA ILE A 40 54.85 -2.31 -6.45
C ILE A 40 53.92 -3.29 -7.18
N TYR A 41 53.12 -4.03 -6.39
CA TYR A 41 51.94 -4.73 -6.92
C TYR A 41 50.99 -3.66 -7.41
N LEU A 42 50.94 -3.47 -8.73
CA LEU A 42 49.87 -2.76 -9.38
C LEU A 42 48.60 -3.64 -9.29
N ALA A 43 47.79 -3.41 -8.26
CA ALA A 43 46.39 -3.88 -8.26
C ALA A 43 45.68 -3.08 -9.35
N ALA A 44 45.73 -3.58 -10.58
CA ALA A 44 44.83 -3.14 -11.64
C ALA A 44 43.42 -3.56 -11.17
N SER A 45 42.69 -2.58 -10.63
CA SER A 45 41.25 -2.71 -10.44
C SER A 45 40.66 -2.85 -11.85
N LEU A 46 40.37 -4.09 -12.26
CA LEU A 46 39.48 -4.38 -13.36
C LEU A 46 38.10 -3.86 -12.92
N MET A 47 37.80 -2.61 -13.20
CA MET A 47 36.41 -2.18 -13.37
C MET A 47 35.93 -2.89 -14.64
N ALA A 48 35.41 -4.09 -14.49
CA ALA A 48 34.63 -4.71 -15.54
C ALA A 48 33.49 -3.73 -15.82
N ALA A 49 33.51 -3.12 -16.99
CA ALA A 49 32.36 -2.38 -17.49
C ALA A 49 31.21 -3.39 -17.59
N VAL A 50 30.33 -3.37 -16.59
CA VAL A 50 29.10 -4.17 -16.60
C VAL A 50 28.31 -3.72 -17.82
N SER A 51 28.08 -4.65 -18.75
CA SER A 51 27.25 -4.38 -19.93
C SER A 51 25.89 -3.86 -19.45
N PRO A 52 25.30 -2.81 -20.03
CA PRO A 52 24.01 -2.28 -19.61
C PRO A 52 22.91 -3.36 -19.51
N ALA A 53 22.95 -4.37 -20.37
CA ALA A 53 22.01 -5.48 -20.34
C ALA A 53 22.11 -6.39 -19.09
N GLN A 54 23.29 -6.45 -18.44
CA GLN A 54 23.49 -7.23 -17.21
C GLN A 54 23.05 -6.48 -15.94
N ALA A 55 22.85 -5.17 -16.04
CA ALA A 55 22.39 -4.36 -14.92
C ALA A 55 20.87 -4.51 -14.65
N GLU A 56 20.11 -5.09 -15.57
CA GLU A 56 18.65 -5.01 -15.56
C GLU A 56 17.93 -6.16 -14.82
N VAL A 57 18.53 -7.32 -14.65
CA VAL A 57 17.85 -8.51 -14.09
C VAL A 57 18.17 -8.66 -12.61
N PRO A 58 17.17 -8.84 -11.71
CA PRO A 58 17.44 -9.13 -10.32
C PRO A 58 18.07 -10.52 -10.16
N SER A 59 19.08 -10.63 -9.32
CA SER A 59 19.66 -11.92 -8.96
C SER A 59 18.74 -12.67 -7.99
N MET A 60 18.88 -14.00 -7.95
CA MET A 60 18.23 -14.83 -6.92
C MET A 60 18.75 -14.41 -5.55
N PRO A 61 17.91 -13.92 -4.63
CA PRO A 61 18.33 -13.60 -3.28
C PRO A 61 18.44 -14.84 -2.41
N SER A 62 19.15 -14.71 -1.28
CA SER A 62 19.15 -15.69 -0.21
C SER A 62 18.23 -15.23 0.92
N ALA A 63 17.63 -16.19 1.64
CA ALA A 63 16.83 -15.94 2.83
C ALA A 63 17.44 -16.70 4.01
N LEU A 64 17.79 -15.97 5.07
CA LEU A 64 18.35 -16.54 6.30
C LEU A 64 17.45 -16.21 7.48
N PRO A 65 17.10 -17.19 8.34
CA PRO A 65 16.28 -16.93 9.51
C PRO A 65 16.87 -15.81 10.38
N VAL A 66 16.01 -14.89 10.82
CA VAL A 66 16.41 -13.84 11.76
C VAL A 66 16.53 -14.46 13.15
N PRO A 67 17.65 -14.25 13.88
CA PRO A 67 17.79 -14.75 15.24
C PRO A 67 16.71 -14.21 16.16
N SER A 68 16.15 -15.08 17.01
CA SER A 68 15.18 -14.66 18.01
C SER A 68 15.84 -13.75 19.07
N THR A 69 15.17 -12.64 19.37
CA THR A 69 15.60 -11.71 20.43
C THR A 69 14.68 -11.77 21.66
N GLY A 70 13.78 -12.77 21.69
CA GLY A 70 12.81 -12.92 22.78
C GLY A 70 11.56 -12.04 22.65
N GLN A 71 11.54 -11.15 21.65
CA GLN A 71 10.36 -10.33 21.32
C GLN A 71 9.83 -10.69 19.92
N PRO A 72 8.51 -10.58 19.69
CA PRO A 72 7.96 -10.71 18.35
C PRO A 72 8.53 -9.64 17.40
N PRO A 73 8.67 -9.95 16.10
CA PRO A 73 9.09 -8.98 15.08
C PRO A 73 8.22 -7.72 15.07
N LEU A 74 8.74 -6.64 14.49
CA LEU A 74 7.91 -5.50 14.12
C LEU A 74 6.82 -5.98 13.14
N SER A 75 5.58 -5.50 13.28
CA SER A 75 4.42 -5.90 12.45
C SER A 75 4.06 -7.39 12.48
N SER A 76 4.45 -8.08 13.55
CA SER A 76 4.05 -9.46 13.77
C SER A 76 2.53 -9.58 13.94
N ALA A 77 1.94 -10.58 13.28
CA ALA A 77 0.54 -10.93 13.48
C ALA A 77 0.25 -11.53 14.87
N THR A 78 1.28 -11.92 15.62
CA THR A 78 1.13 -12.42 17.00
C THR A 78 1.09 -11.31 18.06
N ARG A 79 1.42 -10.08 17.68
CA ARG A 79 1.30 -8.90 18.54
C ARG A 79 -0.12 -8.36 18.50
N ARG A 80 -0.63 -7.94 19.67
CA ARG A 80 -1.89 -7.18 19.69
C ARG A 80 -1.74 -5.91 18.86
N GLY A 81 -2.67 -5.67 17.96
CA GLY A 81 -2.67 -4.54 17.06
C GLY A 81 -3.42 -4.82 15.77
N THR A 82 -3.23 -3.95 14.77
CA THR A 82 -3.94 -4.02 13.48
C THR A 82 -3.68 -5.31 12.72
N GLU A 83 -2.45 -5.81 12.73
CA GLU A 83 -2.05 -7.04 12.04
C GLU A 83 -2.43 -8.29 12.81
N TYR A 84 -2.89 -8.14 14.07
CA TYR A 84 -3.17 -9.29 14.93
C TYR A 84 -4.10 -10.29 14.28
N SER A 85 -3.68 -11.55 14.36
CA SER A 85 -4.48 -12.71 14.00
C SER A 85 -4.09 -13.87 14.91
N ASP A 86 -5.07 -14.65 15.31
CA ASP A 86 -4.82 -15.89 16.04
C ASP A 86 -4.32 -16.96 15.05
N LEU A 87 -3.03 -16.84 14.72
CA LEU A 87 -2.38 -17.73 13.75
C LEU A 87 -2.39 -19.18 14.24
N GLU A 88 -2.23 -19.42 15.53
CA GLU A 88 -2.25 -20.76 16.10
C GLU A 88 -3.62 -21.41 15.90
N LYS A 89 -4.69 -20.72 16.23
CA LYS A 89 -6.07 -21.19 15.99
C LYS A 89 -6.35 -21.41 14.51
N ALA A 90 -5.77 -20.58 13.64
CA ALA A 90 -5.87 -20.75 12.18
C ALA A 90 -5.00 -21.89 11.64
N GLY A 91 -4.11 -22.46 12.44
CA GLY A 91 -3.14 -23.48 12.01
C GLY A 91 -1.98 -22.94 11.20
N TYR A 92 -1.55 -21.71 11.48
CA TYR A 92 -0.46 -21.01 10.81
C TYR A 92 0.73 -20.81 11.73
N ILE A 93 1.89 -20.55 11.11
CA ILE A 93 3.11 -20.07 11.78
C ILE A 93 3.54 -18.76 11.13
N GLU A 94 4.28 -17.96 11.90
CA GLU A 94 4.97 -16.76 11.41
C GLU A 94 6.47 -16.90 11.65
N GLU A 95 7.25 -16.64 10.60
CA GLU A 95 8.71 -16.69 10.63
C GLU A 95 9.28 -15.44 9.98
N GLU A 96 10.43 -14.97 10.46
CA GLU A 96 11.13 -13.81 9.93
C GLU A 96 12.48 -14.20 9.33
N TYR A 97 12.80 -13.64 8.15
CA TYR A 97 14.06 -13.89 7.46
C TYR A 97 14.70 -12.59 7.02
N TYR A 98 16.03 -12.54 7.02
CA TYR A 98 16.77 -11.59 6.19
C TYR A 98 16.69 -12.04 4.73
N LEU A 99 16.32 -11.13 3.85
CA LEU A 99 16.39 -11.31 2.40
C LEU A 99 17.57 -10.50 1.88
N SER A 100 18.60 -11.17 1.36
CA SER A 100 19.83 -10.53 0.90
C SER A 100 20.18 -10.90 -0.53
N GLY A 101 20.70 -9.94 -1.28
CA GLY A 101 21.08 -10.13 -2.68
C GLY A 101 21.60 -8.86 -3.32
N THR A 102 21.61 -8.87 -4.64
CA THR A 102 21.81 -7.68 -5.47
C THR A 102 20.58 -7.42 -6.31
N ALA A 103 20.26 -6.15 -6.51
CA ALA A 103 19.17 -5.74 -7.35
C ALA A 103 19.56 -4.50 -8.17
N PRO A 104 18.99 -4.32 -9.37
CA PRO A 104 19.27 -3.15 -10.18
C PRO A 104 18.80 -1.87 -9.48
N ALA A 105 19.67 -0.88 -9.46
CA ALA A 105 19.33 0.48 -9.05
C ALA A 105 18.66 1.20 -10.22
N ILE A 106 17.33 1.38 -10.12
CA ILE A 106 16.49 1.89 -11.21
C ILE A 106 16.02 3.30 -10.89
N THR A 107 16.13 4.21 -11.86
CA THR A 107 15.58 5.56 -11.75
C THR A 107 14.06 5.56 -11.87
N ALA A 108 13.38 6.62 -11.41
CA ALA A 108 11.94 6.77 -11.60
C ALA A 108 11.52 6.73 -13.09
N ALA A 109 12.41 7.08 -14.00
CA ALA A 109 12.21 6.98 -15.46
C ALA A 109 12.40 5.55 -16.02
N GLY A 110 12.82 4.59 -15.17
CA GLY A 110 12.98 3.19 -15.56
C GLY A 110 14.38 2.81 -16.08
N GLU A 111 15.36 3.70 -15.99
CA GLU A 111 16.73 3.39 -16.37
C GLU A 111 17.44 2.59 -15.26
N ALA A 112 17.91 1.38 -15.57
CA ALA A 112 18.74 0.58 -14.69
C ALA A 112 20.22 1.01 -14.83
N LEU A 113 20.81 1.50 -13.74
CA LEU A 113 22.15 2.10 -13.78
C LEU A 113 23.26 1.11 -13.41
N PHE A 114 23.03 0.29 -12.40
CA PHE A 114 23.98 -0.71 -11.89
C PHE A 114 23.28 -1.66 -10.92
N GLN A 115 23.94 -2.76 -10.61
CA GLN A 115 23.52 -3.66 -9.52
C GLN A 115 24.07 -3.16 -8.19
N ALA A 116 23.24 -3.16 -7.14
CA ALA A 116 23.63 -2.79 -5.79
C ALA A 116 23.20 -3.86 -4.77
N PRO A 117 24.01 -4.11 -3.74
CA PRO A 117 23.66 -5.07 -2.69
C PRO A 117 22.54 -4.52 -1.80
N TYR A 118 21.76 -5.43 -1.23
CA TYR A 118 20.78 -5.12 -0.20
C TYR A 118 20.66 -6.24 0.83
N ILE A 119 20.24 -5.87 2.02
CA ILE A 119 19.72 -6.77 3.05
C ILE A 119 18.45 -6.13 3.57
N THR A 120 17.31 -6.78 3.34
CA THR A 120 16.04 -6.41 3.93
C THR A 120 15.46 -7.56 4.74
N ARG A 121 14.25 -7.43 5.23
CA ARG A 121 13.56 -8.51 5.92
C ARG A 121 12.27 -8.91 5.23
N ILE A 122 11.85 -10.15 5.46
CA ILE A 122 10.54 -10.66 5.11
C ILE A 122 9.89 -11.32 6.34
N LEU A 123 8.58 -11.15 6.47
CA LEU A 123 7.71 -11.86 7.42
C LEU A 123 6.86 -12.85 6.66
N VAL A 124 7.01 -14.13 6.97
CA VAL A 124 6.35 -15.24 6.29
C VAL A 124 5.28 -15.82 7.20
N ARG A 125 4.02 -15.74 6.78
CA ARG A 125 2.87 -16.36 7.43
C ARG A 125 2.38 -17.49 6.55
N LYS A 126 2.45 -18.74 7.04
CA LYS A 126 2.17 -19.91 6.20
C LYS A 126 1.44 -21.01 6.99
N PRO A 127 0.64 -21.86 6.33
CA PRO A 127 0.05 -23.03 6.97
C PRO A 127 1.13 -23.91 7.62
N LYS A 128 0.89 -24.35 8.85
CA LYS A 128 1.75 -25.32 9.56
C LYS A 128 1.67 -26.70 8.93
N ASP A 129 0.47 -27.07 8.44
CA ASP A 129 0.20 -28.31 7.73
C ASP A 129 0.34 -28.07 6.22
N PRO A 130 1.32 -28.69 5.54
CA PRO A 130 1.49 -28.55 4.10
C PRO A 130 0.26 -28.93 3.26
N ALA A 131 -0.58 -29.84 3.74
CA ALA A 131 -1.79 -30.26 3.04
C ALA A 131 -2.86 -29.14 2.97
N LYS A 132 -2.76 -28.14 3.85
CA LYS A 132 -3.64 -26.97 3.86
C LYS A 132 -3.16 -25.83 2.98
N PHE A 133 -1.92 -25.89 2.46
CA PHE A 133 -1.40 -24.86 1.59
C PHE A 133 -2.02 -24.97 0.18
N ASN A 134 -2.65 -23.89 -0.29
CA ASN A 134 -3.33 -23.87 -1.58
C ASN A 134 -2.39 -23.66 -2.80
N GLY A 135 -1.07 -23.54 -2.57
CA GLY A 135 -0.07 -23.35 -3.62
C GLY A 135 0.18 -21.89 -3.99
N THR A 136 -0.47 -20.92 -3.35
CA THR A 136 -0.34 -19.50 -3.67
C THR A 136 0.26 -18.73 -2.51
N VAL A 137 1.25 -17.89 -2.81
CA VAL A 137 1.82 -16.89 -1.90
C VAL A 137 1.38 -15.51 -2.32
N VAL A 138 0.87 -14.73 -1.38
CA VAL A 138 0.62 -13.30 -1.55
C VAL A 138 1.81 -12.54 -1.01
N ILE A 139 2.45 -11.70 -1.83
CA ILE A 139 3.55 -10.83 -1.41
C ILE A 139 3.07 -9.39 -1.29
N GLU A 140 3.51 -8.70 -0.24
CA GLU A 140 3.14 -7.31 0.03
C GLU A 140 4.35 -6.50 0.49
N PRO A 141 4.67 -5.35 -0.16
CA PRO A 141 5.60 -4.39 0.41
C PRO A 141 4.93 -3.69 1.59
N PHE A 142 5.51 -3.78 2.77
CA PHE A 142 4.99 -3.08 3.93
C PHE A 142 4.98 -1.57 3.71
N SER A 143 3.88 -0.94 4.12
CA SER A 143 3.77 0.50 4.11
C SER A 143 4.81 1.13 5.03
N TRP A 144 5.48 2.17 4.58
CA TRP A 144 6.39 2.93 5.44
C TRP A 144 5.67 3.65 6.59
N PHE A 145 4.36 3.83 6.50
CA PHE A 145 3.53 4.32 7.59
C PHE A 145 3.27 3.18 8.58
N GLY A 146 4.12 3.09 9.60
CA GLY A 146 3.98 2.10 10.67
C GLY A 146 4.37 0.67 10.28
N GLU A 147 5.05 0.46 9.15
CA GLU A 147 5.45 -0.88 8.66
C GLU A 147 4.26 -1.84 8.59
N ARG A 148 3.15 -1.42 7.97
CA ARG A 148 1.90 -2.18 7.96
C ARG A 148 1.69 -2.90 6.66
N GLY A 149 1.13 -4.10 6.76
CA GLY A 149 0.55 -4.83 5.65
C GLY A 149 -0.91 -4.44 5.45
N ALA A 150 -1.19 -3.43 4.64
CA ALA A 150 -2.57 -3.01 4.37
C ALA A 150 -3.39 -4.12 3.68
N GLY A 151 -2.76 -4.86 2.77
CA GLY A 151 -3.34 -6.03 2.14
C GLY A 151 -3.60 -7.15 3.14
N TRP A 152 -2.64 -7.43 4.05
CA TRP A 152 -2.88 -8.38 5.14
C TRP A 152 -4.09 -7.98 5.99
N ILE A 153 -4.18 -6.72 6.41
CA ILE A 153 -5.28 -6.22 7.23
C ILE A 153 -6.62 -6.43 6.51
N LEU A 154 -6.66 -6.18 5.21
CA LEU A 154 -7.88 -6.29 4.39
C LEU A 154 -8.23 -7.72 3.97
N THR A 155 -7.27 -8.65 3.96
CA THR A 155 -7.50 -9.98 3.35
C THR A 155 -7.21 -11.15 4.28
N ARG A 156 -6.62 -10.92 5.48
CA ARG A 156 -6.13 -11.97 6.38
C ARG A 156 -7.17 -13.06 6.70
N ALA A 157 -8.42 -12.68 6.96
CA ALA A 157 -9.46 -13.65 7.27
C ALA A 157 -9.69 -14.62 6.09
N TYR A 158 -9.71 -14.10 4.88
CA TYR A 158 -9.80 -14.86 3.65
C TYR A 158 -8.55 -15.71 3.42
N LEU A 159 -7.34 -15.12 3.51
CA LEU A 159 -6.08 -15.82 3.27
C LEU A 159 -5.92 -17.02 4.21
N LEU A 160 -6.18 -16.81 5.51
CA LEU A 160 -6.09 -17.87 6.52
C LEU A 160 -7.13 -18.98 6.25
N ARG A 161 -8.37 -18.62 5.93
CA ARG A 161 -9.45 -19.55 5.65
C ARG A 161 -9.21 -20.39 4.40
N LYS A 162 -8.57 -19.80 3.37
CA LYS A 162 -8.34 -20.44 2.07
C LYS A 162 -6.93 -21.05 1.90
N GLY A 163 -6.11 -21.06 2.94
CA GLY A 163 -4.82 -21.74 2.92
C GLY A 163 -3.72 -21.05 2.10
N TYR A 164 -3.78 -19.74 1.93
CA TYR A 164 -2.69 -18.97 1.30
C TYR A 164 -1.50 -18.84 2.25
N ALA A 165 -0.30 -18.72 1.69
CA ALA A 165 0.79 -18.10 2.44
C ALA A 165 0.84 -16.60 2.14
N TYR A 166 1.34 -15.83 3.09
CA TYR A 166 1.55 -14.39 2.97
C TYR A 166 2.99 -14.04 3.31
N VAL A 167 3.61 -13.19 2.51
CA VAL A 167 4.97 -12.69 2.73
C VAL A 167 4.99 -11.17 2.65
N GLY A 168 5.01 -10.53 3.80
CA GLY A 168 5.28 -9.11 3.88
C GLY A 168 6.78 -8.83 3.80
N TYR A 169 7.21 -7.80 3.05
CA TYR A 169 8.61 -7.43 2.95
C TYR A 169 8.83 -5.94 3.16
N THR A 170 9.93 -5.58 3.82
CA THR A 170 10.25 -4.20 4.10
C THR A 170 10.93 -3.56 2.90
N LEU A 171 10.40 -2.43 2.45
CA LEU A 171 11.11 -1.51 1.56
C LEU A 171 11.69 -0.37 2.40
N ASN A 172 13.03 -0.23 2.39
CA ASN A 172 13.61 0.97 2.98
C ASN A 172 13.10 2.19 2.23
N ILE A 173 12.79 3.25 2.95
CA ILE A 173 12.44 4.52 2.36
C ILE A 173 13.47 5.56 2.72
N ASN A 174 13.64 6.49 1.79
CA ASN A 174 14.52 7.61 1.96
C ASN A 174 13.74 8.86 2.39
N LYS A 175 13.13 8.80 3.54
CA LYS A 175 12.69 10.00 4.25
C LYS A 175 13.52 10.13 5.52
N PRO A 176 14.10 11.31 5.81
CA PRO A 176 14.75 11.54 7.08
C PRO A 176 13.77 11.24 8.21
N ALA A 177 14.25 10.61 9.27
CA ALA A 177 13.46 10.43 10.50
C ALA A 177 13.00 11.79 11.11
N GLU A 178 13.51 12.90 10.61
CA GLU A 178 13.32 14.28 11.08
C GLU A 178 12.62 15.18 10.04
N ASP A 179 11.71 14.64 9.22
CA ASP A 179 10.85 15.53 8.42
C ASP A 179 9.98 16.36 9.39
N PRO A 180 10.04 17.72 9.37
CA PRO A 180 9.23 18.55 10.28
C PRO A 180 7.72 18.35 10.13
N LYS A 181 7.25 17.86 8.98
CA LYS A 181 5.86 17.44 8.79
C LYS A 181 5.56 16.10 9.46
N PHE A 182 6.60 15.33 9.77
CA PHE A 182 6.51 14.00 10.34
C PHE A 182 7.59 13.87 11.42
N PRO A 183 7.41 14.51 12.60
CA PRO A 183 8.38 14.43 13.67
C PRO A 183 8.67 12.97 14.01
N PRO A 184 9.90 12.64 14.43
CA PRO A 184 10.24 11.32 14.86
C PRO A 184 9.24 10.91 15.94
N GLY A 185 8.47 9.86 15.67
CA GLY A 185 7.49 9.36 16.59
C GLY A 185 8.18 9.00 17.91
N GLU A 186 7.68 9.50 19.02
CA GLU A 186 8.03 8.97 20.32
C GLU A 186 7.62 7.49 20.32
N TYR A 187 8.53 6.63 20.75
CA TYR A 187 8.24 5.21 20.89
C TYR A 187 7.32 5.07 22.10
N GLU A 188 6.09 4.65 21.86
CA GLU A 188 5.27 4.17 22.97
C GLU A 188 5.95 2.96 23.63
N ALA A 189 5.66 2.72 24.90
CA ALA A 189 6.11 1.55 25.64
C ALA A 189 5.75 0.22 24.94
N THR A 190 4.85 0.25 23.97
CA THR A 190 4.42 -0.86 23.12
C THR A 190 5.35 -1.09 21.91
N GLY A 191 6.35 -0.24 21.67
CA GLY A 191 7.23 -0.32 20.51
C GLY A 191 6.55 0.08 19.19
N ARG A 192 5.48 0.88 19.24
CA ARG A 192 4.80 1.42 18.06
C ARG A 192 5.22 2.86 17.81
N PRO A 193 5.32 3.27 16.53
CA PRO A 193 5.44 4.68 16.22
C PRO A 193 4.18 5.38 16.71
N ASN A 194 4.37 6.44 17.51
CA ASN A 194 3.27 7.28 17.96
C ASN A 194 2.76 8.09 16.78
N ARG A 195 1.42 8.12 16.64
CA ARG A 195 0.64 8.90 15.68
C ARG A 195 0.91 8.63 14.18
N TYR A 196 -0.10 8.86 13.40
CA TYR A 196 -0.37 8.96 11.97
C TYR A 196 0.79 8.86 10.96
N THR A 197 2.02 9.08 11.38
CA THR A 197 3.12 9.48 10.54
C THR A 197 4.44 8.80 10.87
N GLY A 198 4.42 7.77 11.68
CA GLY A 198 5.64 7.03 12.01
C GLY A 198 6.23 6.41 10.74
N ILE A 199 7.09 7.19 10.07
CA ILE A 199 7.86 6.68 8.95
C ILE A 199 8.80 5.61 9.49
N VAL A 200 8.58 4.38 9.04
CA VAL A 200 9.44 3.25 9.36
C VAL A 200 10.44 3.08 8.23
N ASN A 201 11.69 3.34 8.54
CA ASN A 201 12.84 3.02 7.72
C ASN A 201 13.78 2.07 8.48
N PHE A 202 14.89 1.67 7.87
CA PHE A 202 15.84 0.78 8.54
C PHE A 202 16.47 1.38 9.79
N GLU A 203 16.58 2.69 9.90
CA GLU A 203 17.04 3.36 11.12
C GLU A 203 16.02 3.20 12.25
N PHE A 204 14.75 3.44 11.97
CA PHE A 204 13.67 3.19 12.91
C PHE A 204 13.70 1.73 13.41
N MET A 205 13.80 0.77 12.49
CA MET A 205 13.83 -0.65 12.86
C MET A 205 15.01 -0.99 13.77
N ARG A 206 16.20 -0.42 13.50
CA ARG A 206 17.36 -0.59 14.39
C ARG A 206 17.13 0.00 15.79
N ARG A 207 16.42 1.11 15.89
CA ARG A 207 16.04 1.67 17.20
C ARG A 207 15.04 0.79 17.93
N PHE A 208 14.11 0.16 17.19
CA PHE A 208 13.13 -0.77 17.75
C PHE A 208 13.78 -2.05 18.30
N ASP A 209 14.66 -2.71 17.55
CA ASP A 209 15.41 -3.89 17.96
C ASP A 209 16.75 -3.94 17.20
N TYR A 210 17.81 -3.38 17.81
CA TYR A 210 19.11 -3.31 17.16
C TYR A 210 19.71 -4.70 16.89
N ALA A 211 19.57 -5.64 17.84
CA ALA A 211 20.12 -6.99 17.68
C ALA A 211 19.49 -7.70 16.46
N ARG A 212 18.23 -7.44 16.20
CA ARG A 212 17.47 -8.01 15.09
C ARG A 212 17.73 -7.28 13.76
N TYR A 213 17.80 -5.95 13.76
CA TYR A 213 17.75 -5.15 12.52
C TYR A 213 19.06 -4.44 12.17
N ALA A 214 20.15 -4.68 12.92
CA ALA A 214 21.47 -4.11 12.59
C ALA A 214 21.95 -4.45 11.15
N PRO A 215 21.72 -5.66 10.59
CA PRO A 215 22.21 -6.00 9.26
C PRO A 215 21.50 -5.31 8.10
N LEU A 216 20.31 -4.73 8.31
CA LEU A 216 19.52 -4.17 7.21
C LEU A 216 20.26 -3.04 6.49
N GLY A 217 20.22 -3.05 5.17
CA GLY A 217 20.88 -2.04 4.33
C GLY A 217 20.40 -2.09 2.89
N SER A 218 20.36 -0.92 2.23
CA SER A 218 20.05 -0.78 0.81
C SER A 218 20.82 0.40 0.25
N TYR A 219 21.03 0.40 -1.07
CA TYR A 219 21.68 1.53 -1.74
C TYR A 219 20.70 2.70 -1.86
N TYR A 220 21.19 3.90 -1.59
CA TYR A 220 20.45 5.12 -1.85
C TYR A 220 21.38 6.32 -2.06
N ASP A 221 21.05 7.13 -3.07
CA ASP A 221 21.73 8.39 -3.39
C ASP A 221 20.66 9.43 -3.81
N PRO A 222 20.29 10.37 -2.93
CA PRO A 222 19.23 11.35 -3.18
C PRO A 222 19.58 12.37 -4.28
N ALA A 223 20.85 12.55 -4.59
CA ALA A 223 21.28 13.42 -5.67
C ALA A 223 21.04 12.79 -7.04
N ARG A 224 21.14 11.48 -7.12
CA ARG A 224 21.05 10.71 -8.35
C ARG A 224 19.64 10.18 -8.63
N PHE A 225 18.92 9.71 -7.58
CA PHE A 225 17.60 9.15 -7.72
C PHE A 225 16.54 10.16 -7.31
N LYS A 226 15.82 10.66 -8.31
CA LYS A 226 14.80 11.71 -8.16
C LYS A 226 13.49 11.31 -8.84
N ARG A 227 12.39 11.77 -8.25
CA ARG A 227 11.05 11.70 -8.80
C ARG A 227 10.43 13.10 -8.77
N GLY A 228 9.98 13.60 -9.94
CA GLY A 228 9.44 14.96 -10.03
C GLY A 228 10.40 16.07 -9.59
N GLY A 229 11.73 15.85 -9.69
CA GLY A 229 12.75 16.82 -9.26
C GLY A 229 13.16 16.73 -7.79
N ALA A 230 12.37 16.10 -6.93
CA ALA A 230 12.70 15.81 -5.53
C ALA A 230 13.41 14.46 -5.39
N PRO A 231 14.10 14.17 -4.26
CA PRO A 231 14.59 12.83 -3.96
C PRO A 231 13.47 11.81 -4.03
N ASP A 232 13.70 10.67 -4.73
CA ASP A 232 12.72 9.59 -4.79
C ASP A 232 12.56 8.98 -3.39
N PRO A 233 11.36 8.89 -2.82
CA PRO A 233 11.16 8.29 -1.51
C PRO A 233 11.43 6.77 -1.51
N PHE A 234 11.31 6.11 -2.66
CA PHE A 234 11.62 4.70 -2.77
C PHE A 234 13.12 4.47 -3.02
N VAL A 235 13.67 3.45 -2.38
CA VAL A 235 15.02 3.03 -2.75
C VAL A 235 15.02 2.49 -4.17
N PRO A 236 16.07 2.78 -4.96
CA PRO A 236 16.09 2.45 -6.38
C PRO A 236 16.04 0.94 -6.67
N GLN A 237 16.26 0.10 -5.67
CA GLN A 237 16.24 -1.36 -5.76
C GLN A 237 14.84 -1.97 -5.52
N SER A 238 13.82 -1.17 -5.17
CA SER A 238 12.49 -1.64 -4.70
C SER A 238 11.84 -2.64 -5.65
N GLN A 239 11.86 -2.40 -6.95
CA GLN A 239 11.31 -3.31 -7.95
C GLN A 239 12.09 -4.63 -8.00
N GLY A 240 13.41 -4.55 -8.00
CA GLY A 240 14.30 -5.72 -8.05
C GLY A 240 14.20 -6.58 -6.78
N ILE A 241 14.01 -5.98 -5.61
CA ILE A 241 13.79 -6.70 -4.34
C ILE A 241 12.48 -7.52 -4.43
N GLY A 242 11.37 -6.89 -4.85
CA GLY A 242 10.09 -7.58 -4.99
C GLY A 242 10.13 -8.71 -6.03
N ALA A 243 10.74 -8.45 -7.19
CA ALA A 243 10.91 -9.46 -8.24
C ALA A 243 11.83 -10.61 -7.81
N GLY A 244 12.95 -10.30 -7.13
CA GLY A 244 13.86 -11.30 -6.57
C GLY A 244 13.18 -12.18 -5.52
N LEU A 245 12.35 -11.58 -4.66
CA LEU A 245 11.53 -12.33 -3.70
C LEU A 245 10.60 -13.32 -4.42
N ALA A 246 9.88 -12.87 -5.44
CA ALA A 246 8.98 -13.76 -6.21
C ALA A 246 9.77 -14.90 -6.88
N LEU A 247 10.94 -14.62 -7.44
CA LEU A 247 11.82 -15.61 -8.01
C LEU A 247 12.24 -16.65 -6.96
N LEU A 248 12.67 -16.22 -5.77
CA LEU A 248 13.05 -17.09 -4.66
C LEU A 248 11.89 -18.01 -4.24
N LEU A 249 10.71 -17.45 -4.04
CA LEU A 249 9.53 -18.21 -3.61
C LEU A 249 9.14 -19.28 -4.64
N LYS A 250 9.11 -18.94 -5.93
CA LYS A 250 8.75 -19.88 -7.01
C LYS A 250 9.84 -20.90 -7.33
N SER A 251 11.07 -20.69 -6.87
CA SER A 251 12.18 -21.65 -7.03
C SER A 251 12.04 -22.88 -6.14
N ASN A 252 11.19 -22.85 -5.13
CA ASN A 252 10.89 -23.98 -4.24
C ASN A 252 12.14 -24.62 -3.64
N LEU A 253 13.09 -23.79 -3.16
CA LEU A 253 14.32 -24.29 -2.52
C LEU A 253 13.99 -25.05 -1.24
N ALA A 254 14.68 -26.15 -1.00
CA ALA A 254 14.44 -27.03 0.15
C ALA A 254 14.73 -26.33 1.51
N ASP A 255 15.64 -25.38 1.52
CA ASP A 255 16.05 -24.57 2.66
C ASP A 255 15.50 -23.13 2.61
N GLY A 256 14.58 -22.86 1.70
CA GLY A 256 13.95 -21.55 1.54
C GLY A 256 12.86 -21.25 2.56
N PRO A 257 12.33 -20.01 2.57
CA PRO A 257 11.29 -19.58 3.52
C PRO A 257 9.97 -20.33 3.37
N MET A 258 9.78 -21.03 2.24
CA MET A 258 8.62 -21.88 1.96
C MET A 258 8.97 -23.39 2.00
N SER A 259 10.04 -23.76 2.73
CA SER A 259 10.43 -25.16 2.87
C SER A 259 9.26 -26.05 3.26
N GLY A 260 9.12 -27.20 2.59
CA GLY A 260 8.01 -28.13 2.76
C GLY A 260 6.69 -27.75 2.07
N LEU A 261 6.60 -26.55 1.48
CA LEU A 261 5.42 -26.07 0.75
C LEU A 261 5.78 -25.83 -0.72
N ARG A 262 4.94 -26.32 -1.65
CA ARG A 262 5.17 -26.12 -3.08
C ARG A 262 4.46 -24.88 -3.59
N VAL A 263 5.20 -23.81 -3.81
CA VAL A 263 4.71 -22.56 -4.38
C VAL A 263 4.47 -22.75 -5.89
N GLN A 264 3.24 -22.54 -6.29
CA GLN A 264 2.81 -22.58 -7.69
C GLN A 264 2.59 -21.18 -8.26
N ARG A 265 2.11 -20.26 -7.42
CA ARG A 265 1.71 -18.89 -7.81
C ARG A 265 2.20 -17.87 -6.78
N VAL A 266 2.52 -16.69 -7.28
CA VAL A 266 2.82 -15.52 -6.46
C VAL A 266 1.91 -14.39 -6.93
N TYR A 267 1.10 -13.85 -6.01
CA TYR A 267 0.28 -12.66 -6.23
C TYR A 267 0.89 -11.47 -5.51
N VAL A 268 0.79 -10.31 -6.11
CA VAL A 268 1.08 -9.02 -5.46
C VAL A 268 -0.21 -8.49 -4.85
N ASP A 269 -0.14 -8.09 -3.59
CA ASP A 269 -1.18 -7.31 -2.92
C ASP A 269 -0.52 -6.06 -2.36
N SER A 270 -0.80 -4.88 -2.94
CA SER A 270 -0.05 -3.66 -2.63
C SER A 270 -0.97 -2.44 -2.59
N TRP A 271 -0.90 -1.67 -1.51
CA TRP A 271 -1.87 -0.64 -1.18
C TRP A 271 -1.21 0.72 -0.93
N ALA A 272 -1.94 1.77 -1.27
CA ALA A 272 -1.52 3.16 -1.10
C ALA A 272 -0.14 3.41 -1.74
N VAL A 273 0.73 4.13 -1.05
CA VAL A 273 2.04 4.54 -1.58
C VAL A 273 2.93 3.39 -2.05
N THR A 274 2.83 2.21 -1.43
CA THR A 274 3.66 1.05 -1.83
C THR A 274 3.20 0.42 -3.14
N ALA A 275 1.95 0.62 -3.54
CA ALA A 275 1.46 0.20 -4.85
C ALA A 275 2.24 0.86 -6.00
N GLN A 276 2.80 2.07 -5.78
CA GLN A 276 3.60 2.77 -6.80
C GLN A 276 4.79 1.93 -7.29
N VAL A 277 5.42 1.15 -6.42
CA VAL A 277 6.55 0.28 -6.80
C VAL A 277 6.14 -0.72 -7.89
N TRP A 278 4.97 -1.34 -7.74
CA TRP A 278 4.46 -2.31 -8.71
C TRP A 278 3.85 -1.64 -9.93
N MET A 279 3.30 -0.43 -9.77
CA MET A 279 2.86 0.37 -10.90
C MET A 279 4.04 0.79 -11.78
N ASP A 280 5.15 1.24 -11.18
CA ASP A 280 6.39 1.54 -11.89
C ASP A 280 6.98 0.27 -12.55
N TYR A 281 6.97 -0.86 -11.86
CA TYR A 281 7.41 -2.16 -12.38
C TYR A 281 6.66 -2.54 -13.68
N LEU A 282 5.35 -2.40 -13.67
CA LEU A 282 4.51 -2.66 -14.84
C LEU A 282 4.73 -1.61 -15.93
N ASP A 283 4.67 -0.32 -15.59
CA ASP A 283 4.81 0.78 -16.55
C ASP A 283 6.14 0.75 -17.30
N GLN A 284 7.21 0.32 -16.62
CA GLN A 284 8.54 0.17 -17.19
C GLN A 284 8.75 -1.17 -17.92
N GLY A 285 7.69 -1.99 -18.07
CA GLY A 285 7.73 -3.25 -18.81
C GLY A 285 8.49 -4.38 -18.13
N ARG A 286 8.74 -4.28 -16.81
CA ARG A 286 9.50 -5.30 -16.08
C ARG A 286 8.78 -6.64 -16.00
N HIS A 287 7.45 -6.64 -15.99
CA HIS A 287 6.68 -7.88 -16.05
C HIS A 287 7.02 -8.72 -17.28
N GLN A 288 7.16 -8.09 -18.44
CA GLN A 288 7.52 -8.75 -19.69
C GLN A 288 9.00 -9.13 -19.77
N GLN A 289 9.87 -8.31 -19.17
CA GLN A 289 11.32 -8.48 -19.22
C GLN A 289 11.81 -9.52 -18.20
N TRP A 290 11.27 -9.50 -16.98
CA TRP A 290 11.72 -10.33 -15.87
C TRP A 290 10.80 -11.53 -15.68
N ARG A 291 11.28 -12.68 -16.10
CA ARG A 291 10.51 -13.93 -16.10
C ARG A 291 11.25 -15.02 -15.33
N MET A 292 10.53 -16.06 -14.97
CA MET A 292 11.15 -17.31 -14.53
C MET A 292 12.04 -17.89 -15.66
N PRO A 293 13.06 -18.69 -15.35
CA PRO A 293 13.93 -19.31 -16.38
C PRO A 293 13.17 -20.13 -17.44
N ASP A 294 11.99 -20.63 -17.11
CA ASP A 294 11.10 -21.37 -18.01
C ASP A 294 10.11 -20.47 -18.79
N GLY A 295 10.26 -19.15 -18.70
CA GLY A 295 9.44 -18.16 -19.40
C GLY A 295 8.12 -17.83 -18.71
N ARG A 296 7.73 -18.53 -17.63
CA ARG A 296 6.53 -18.16 -16.85
C ARG A 296 6.68 -16.81 -16.17
N PRO A 297 5.58 -16.10 -15.86
CA PRO A 297 5.65 -14.85 -15.11
C PRO A 297 6.26 -15.07 -13.71
N LEU A 298 7.00 -14.09 -13.19
CA LEU A 298 7.39 -14.05 -11.79
C LEU A 298 6.16 -13.83 -10.90
N ILE A 299 5.28 -12.94 -11.31
CA ILE A 299 4.04 -12.58 -10.63
C ILE A 299 2.85 -13.06 -11.48
N ASP A 300 1.95 -13.80 -10.87
CA ASP A 300 0.81 -14.42 -11.56
C ASP A 300 -0.47 -13.58 -11.49
N ALA A 301 -0.53 -12.58 -10.62
CA ALA A 301 -1.59 -11.57 -10.55
C ALA A 301 -1.16 -10.37 -9.72
N TYR A 302 -1.77 -9.22 -9.98
CA TYR A 302 -1.58 -7.99 -9.23
C TYR A 302 -2.91 -7.48 -8.71
N MET A 303 -2.99 -7.24 -7.40
CA MET A 303 -4.01 -6.43 -6.77
C MET A 303 -3.37 -5.19 -6.17
N THR A 304 -3.84 -4.03 -6.60
CA THR A 304 -3.40 -2.74 -6.05
C THR A 304 -4.61 -1.95 -5.60
N GLY A 305 -4.42 -1.02 -4.68
CA GLY A 305 -5.55 -0.19 -4.29
C GLY A 305 -5.16 1.00 -3.44
N ARG A 306 -6.15 1.86 -3.15
CA ARG A 306 -5.97 3.07 -2.35
C ARG A 306 -4.73 3.86 -2.78
N MET A 307 -4.54 3.99 -4.10
CA MET A 307 -3.44 4.76 -4.68
C MET A 307 -3.65 6.22 -4.29
N ALA A 308 -2.96 6.59 -3.22
CA ALA A 308 -3.12 7.90 -2.64
C ALA A 308 -2.51 8.98 -3.51
N PHE A 309 -3.19 10.08 -3.47
CA PHE A 309 -2.77 11.47 -3.46
C PHE A 309 -1.36 11.72 -4.00
N GLY A 310 -1.20 12.62 -4.98
CA GLY A 310 0.03 13.05 -5.62
C GLY A 310 1.19 13.53 -4.74
N GLU A 311 1.23 13.11 -3.47
CA GLU A 311 2.26 13.50 -2.50
C GLU A 311 3.59 12.76 -2.66
N VAL A 312 3.65 11.71 -3.47
CA VAL A 312 4.89 10.98 -3.73
C VAL A 312 5.60 11.62 -4.93
N GLY A 313 5.98 12.88 -4.78
CA GLY A 313 6.98 13.58 -5.61
C GLY A 313 6.91 13.36 -7.11
N GLY A 314 5.79 13.65 -7.79
CA GLY A 314 5.67 13.56 -9.24
C GLY A 314 4.46 12.77 -9.73
N ASP A 315 4.43 12.47 -11.02
CA ASP A 315 3.32 11.76 -11.67
C ASP A 315 3.09 10.37 -11.04
N VAL A 316 2.00 10.24 -10.30
CA VAL A 316 1.55 8.93 -9.79
C VAL A 316 0.92 8.17 -10.94
N ILE A 317 1.48 7.03 -11.27
CA ILE A 317 0.92 6.15 -12.28
C ILE A 317 -0.33 5.48 -11.72
N ARG A 318 -1.50 5.80 -12.29
CA ARG A 318 -2.78 5.22 -11.88
C ARG A 318 -3.09 3.92 -12.60
N VAL A 319 -2.73 3.85 -13.86
CA VAL A 319 -2.83 2.66 -14.72
C VAL A 319 -1.54 2.57 -15.53
N PRO A 320 -0.78 1.49 -15.40
CA PRO A 320 0.45 1.34 -16.16
C PRO A 320 0.21 1.34 -17.67
N ARG A 321 1.09 1.99 -18.43
CA ARG A 321 1.04 1.97 -19.90
C ARG A 321 1.37 0.59 -20.47
N ASN A 322 2.25 -0.15 -19.80
CA ASN A 322 2.65 -1.50 -20.18
C ASN A 322 1.92 -2.54 -19.33
N MET A 323 0.62 -2.66 -19.54
CA MET A 323 -0.21 -3.65 -18.85
C MET A 323 0.23 -5.07 -19.16
N PRO A 324 0.18 -6.00 -18.18
CA PRO A 324 0.38 -7.42 -18.48
C PRO A 324 -0.75 -7.93 -19.38
N SER A 325 -0.38 -8.78 -20.35
CA SER A 325 -1.35 -9.41 -21.26
C SER A 325 -1.67 -10.86 -20.88
N ASP A 326 -0.91 -11.43 -19.94
CA ASP A 326 -0.94 -12.85 -19.57
C ASP A 326 -1.36 -13.11 -18.13
N VAL A 327 -1.49 -12.05 -17.30
CA VAL A 327 -1.93 -12.16 -15.91
C VAL A 327 -2.89 -11.02 -15.53
N PRO A 328 -3.83 -11.26 -14.60
CA PRO A 328 -4.74 -10.22 -14.13
C PRO A 328 -4.03 -9.06 -13.44
N PHE A 329 -4.49 -7.84 -13.74
CA PHE A 329 -4.21 -6.65 -12.96
C PHE A 329 -5.53 -6.06 -12.45
N VAL A 330 -5.67 -6.02 -11.13
CA VAL A 330 -6.87 -5.54 -10.44
C VAL A 330 -6.50 -4.31 -9.63
N THR A 331 -7.27 -3.22 -9.77
CA THR A 331 -7.09 -2.05 -8.93
C THR A 331 -8.39 -1.64 -8.27
N VAL A 332 -8.31 -1.33 -6.95
CA VAL A 332 -9.46 -1.04 -6.09
C VAL A 332 -9.32 0.38 -5.54
N TYR A 333 -10.28 1.22 -5.86
CA TYR A 333 -10.35 2.61 -5.40
C TYR A 333 -11.37 2.77 -4.29
N SER A 334 -10.98 3.40 -3.21
CA SER A 334 -11.91 3.86 -2.20
C SER A 334 -12.62 5.16 -2.63
N GLN A 335 -13.64 5.55 -1.92
CA GLN A 335 -14.35 6.80 -2.25
C GLN A 335 -13.48 8.05 -2.05
N SER A 336 -12.48 8.00 -1.16
CA SER A 336 -11.55 9.11 -0.92
C SER A 336 -10.70 9.40 -2.16
N GLU A 337 -10.08 8.36 -2.76
CA GLU A 337 -9.29 8.53 -3.98
C GLU A 337 -10.16 8.97 -5.15
N LEU A 338 -11.40 8.49 -5.23
CA LEU A 338 -12.35 8.90 -6.29
C LEU A 338 -12.68 10.39 -6.22
N MET A 339 -12.86 10.92 -5.01
CA MET A 339 -13.09 12.35 -4.82
C MET A 339 -11.84 13.16 -5.15
N HIS A 340 -10.67 12.72 -4.65
CA HIS A 340 -9.39 13.35 -4.95
C HIS A 340 -9.14 13.41 -6.46
N ASP A 341 -9.26 12.29 -7.17
CA ASP A 341 -9.07 12.22 -8.62
C ASP A 341 -10.08 13.11 -9.36
N ALA A 342 -11.32 13.23 -8.85
CA ALA A 342 -12.31 14.13 -9.44
C ALA A 342 -11.94 15.61 -9.26
N ILE A 343 -11.44 16.00 -8.10
CA ILE A 343 -10.98 17.38 -7.81
C ILE A 343 -9.79 17.73 -8.71
N GLU A 344 -8.82 16.82 -8.86
CA GLU A 344 -7.64 16.98 -9.70
C GLU A 344 -7.94 16.83 -11.21
N GLY A 345 -9.15 16.42 -11.57
CA GLY A 345 -9.55 16.20 -12.98
C GLY A 345 -8.93 14.94 -13.59
N ILE A 346 -8.45 14.01 -12.78
CA ILE A 346 -7.89 12.75 -13.22
C ILE A 346 -9.01 11.83 -13.68
N THR A 347 -8.94 11.40 -14.93
CA THR A 347 -9.88 10.43 -15.49
C THR A 347 -9.14 9.17 -15.87
N LEU A 348 -9.60 8.05 -15.34
CA LEU A 348 -9.02 6.76 -15.65
C LEU A 348 -9.59 6.21 -16.95
N PRO A 349 -8.77 5.58 -17.81
CA PRO A 349 -9.26 5.01 -19.05
C PRO A 349 -10.29 3.90 -18.78
N PRO A 350 -11.21 3.62 -19.73
CA PRO A 350 -12.08 2.48 -19.59
C PRO A 350 -11.25 1.19 -19.56
N ASP A 351 -11.69 0.21 -18.77
CA ASP A 351 -11.04 -1.10 -18.70
C ASP A 351 -11.52 -2.06 -19.82
N THR A 352 -12.42 -1.60 -20.69
CA THR A 352 -13.00 -2.41 -21.78
C THR A 352 -11.98 -2.83 -22.83
N ASP A 353 -10.98 -1.99 -23.08
CA ASP A 353 -9.95 -2.22 -24.11
C ASP A 353 -8.72 -2.94 -23.56
N GLN A 354 -8.72 -3.24 -22.24
CA GLN A 354 -7.66 -3.93 -21.53
C GLN A 354 -8.19 -5.25 -20.95
N PRO A 355 -8.02 -6.39 -21.65
CA PRO A 355 -8.66 -7.64 -21.27
C PRO A 355 -8.26 -8.14 -19.88
N MET A 356 -7.01 -7.90 -19.46
CA MET A 356 -6.49 -8.32 -18.16
C MET A 356 -6.67 -7.28 -17.05
N LEU A 357 -7.21 -6.09 -17.33
CA LEU A 357 -7.48 -5.04 -16.34
C LEU A 357 -8.89 -5.19 -15.75
N ARG A 358 -8.99 -5.06 -14.42
CA ARG A 358 -10.24 -4.83 -13.70
C ARG A 358 -10.10 -3.67 -12.74
N TYR A 359 -11.15 -2.92 -12.67
CA TYR A 359 -11.20 -1.62 -12.03
C TYR A 359 -12.43 -1.55 -11.13
N TYR A 360 -12.23 -1.44 -9.85
CA TYR A 360 -13.31 -1.41 -8.87
C TYR A 360 -13.28 -0.10 -8.09
N GLU A 361 -14.31 0.72 -8.29
CA GLU A 361 -14.57 1.94 -7.53
C GLU A 361 -15.57 1.59 -6.44
N VAL A 362 -15.11 1.45 -5.19
CA VAL A 362 -15.93 0.99 -4.07
C VAL A 362 -16.45 2.18 -3.28
N THR A 363 -17.75 2.48 -3.45
CA THR A 363 -18.42 3.52 -2.68
C THR A 363 -18.65 3.05 -1.23
N GLY A 364 -18.47 3.95 -0.25
CA GLY A 364 -18.52 3.58 1.16
C GLY A 364 -17.34 2.70 1.62
N MET A 365 -16.21 2.81 0.95
CA MET A 365 -14.91 2.31 1.40
C MET A 365 -14.01 3.52 1.65
N PRO A 366 -13.49 3.73 2.86
CA PRO A 366 -12.60 4.86 3.16
C PRO A 366 -11.17 4.56 2.74
N HIS A 367 -10.33 5.62 2.71
CA HIS A 367 -8.89 5.42 2.57
C HIS A 367 -8.33 4.64 3.77
N LEU A 368 -8.70 5.03 4.98
CA LEU A 368 -8.36 4.32 6.20
C LEU A 368 -9.59 4.19 7.10
N ARG A 369 -9.69 3.05 7.80
CA ARG A 369 -10.72 2.78 8.82
C ARG A 369 -10.08 2.79 10.21
N LEU A 370 -10.89 2.95 11.24
CA LEU A 370 -10.45 2.76 12.62
C LEU A 370 -9.81 1.39 12.83
N ALA A 371 -10.43 0.33 12.31
CA ALA A 371 -9.91 -1.04 12.38
C ALA A 371 -8.53 -1.20 11.71
N ASP A 372 -8.16 -0.33 10.79
CA ASP A 372 -6.86 -0.36 10.12
C ASP A 372 -5.72 0.16 11.02
N HIS A 373 -6.01 0.72 12.19
CA HIS A 373 -5.03 1.32 13.12
C HIS A 373 -4.83 0.59 14.45
N GLY A 374 -5.72 -0.34 14.82
CA GLY A 374 -5.71 -1.01 16.11
C GLY A 374 -6.30 -0.18 17.27
N THR A 375 -6.50 -0.82 18.42
CA THR A 375 -7.29 -0.27 19.51
C THR A 375 -6.75 1.03 20.13
N GLN A 376 -5.45 1.14 20.32
CA GLN A 376 -4.85 2.34 20.94
C GLN A 376 -4.93 3.56 20.03
N HIS A 377 -4.74 3.35 18.74
CA HIS A 377 -4.84 4.42 17.74
C HIS A 377 -6.28 4.89 17.50
N THR A 378 -7.25 4.01 17.72
CA THR A 378 -8.68 4.32 17.62
C THR A 378 -9.10 5.39 18.64
N GLU A 379 -8.58 5.31 19.88
CA GLU A 379 -8.88 6.28 20.92
C GLU A 379 -8.26 7.65 20.63
N ASP A 380 -7.02 7.67 20.12
CA ASP A 380 -6.33 8.92 19.73
C ASP A 380 -7.02 9.59 18.54
N VAL A 381 -7.41 8.80 17.52
CA VAL A 381 -8.16 9.30 16.36
C VAL A 381 -9.52 9.83 16.80
N ALA A 382 -10.25 9.11 17.64
CA ALA A 382 -11.54 9.56 18.16
C ALA A 382 -11.41 10.86 18.96
N ALA A 383 -10.32 11.03 19.72
CA ALA A 383 -10.03 12.25 20.45
C ALA A 383 -9.69 13.44 19.54
N ASP A 384 -8.96 13.20 18.43
CA ASP A 384 -8.63 14.23 17.45
C ASP A 384 -9.84 14.63 16.59
N VAL A 385 -10.68 13.66 16.20
CA VAL A 385 -11.92 13.90 15.45
C VAL A 385 -12.92 14.74 16.26
N GLY A 386 -12.95 14.55 17.59
CA GLY A 386 -13.82 15.34 18.47
C GLY A 386 -13.41 16.82 18.62
N LYS A 387 -12.26 17.22 18.10
CA LYS A 387 -11.77 18.63 18.16
C LYS A 387 -12.20 19.50 17.00
N GLY A 388 -12.78 18.91 15.94
CA GLY A 388 -13.27 19.66 14.78
C GLY A 388 -14.58 20.39 15.07
N ASP A 389 -14.71 21.64 14.59
CA ASP A 389 -15.93 22.46 14.70
C ASP A 389 -17.12 21.91 13.87
N VAL A 390 -16.95 20.82 13.15
CA VAL A 390 -17.95 20.26 12.26
C VAL A 390 -18.52 18.98 12.83
N PRO A 391 -19.85 18.87 13.06
CA PRO A 391 -20.48 17.65 13.57
C PRO A 391 -20.14 16.39 12.79
N ARG A 392 -19.80 16.51 11.51
CA ARG A 392 -19.40 15.41 10.63
C ARG A 392 -18.07 14.76 11.02
N CYS A 393 -17.18 15.48 11.70
CA CYS A 393 -15.89 14.96 12.14
C CYS A 393 -15.99 14.05 13.38
N GLN A 394 -17.15 13.96 13.99
CA GLN A 394 -17.34 13.22 15.25
C GLN A 394 -17.53 11.73 15.07
N MET A 395 -17.76 11.25 13.83
CA MET A 395 -18.08 9.86 13.60
C MET A 395 -17.33 9.29 12.40
N LEU A 396 -16.25 8.60 12.68
CA LEU A 396 -15.56 7.78 11.70
C LEU A 396 -16.40 6.54 11.40
N TYR A 397 -16.28 6.00 10.20
CA TYR A 397 -16.95 4.76 9.91
C TYR A 397 -15.98 3.58 9.80
N ASP A 398 -16.50 2.41 10.12
CA ASP A 398 -15.73 1.17 10.22
C ASP A 398 -16.50 -0.01 9.62
N GLU A 399 -17.21 0.23 8.55
CA GLU A 399 -17.87 -0.82 7.79
C GLU A 399 -16.84 -1.78 7.19
N PRO A 400 -17.16 -3.08 7.08
CA PRO A 400 -16.19 -4.12 6.81
C PRO A 400 -15.76 -4.18 5.33
N ALA A 401 -15.02 -3.18 4.88
CA ALA A 401 -14.48 -3.12 3.50
C ALA A 401 -13.62 -4.33 3.15
N GLU A 402 -13.01 -4.99 4.14
CA GLU A 402 -12.25 -6.24 3.98
C GLU A 402 -13.08 -7.36 3.36
N MET A 403 -14.39 -7.40 3.59
CA MET A 403 -15.26 -8.40 2.98
C MET A 403 -15.36 -8.20 1.46
N VAL A 404 -15.40 -6.94 1.00
CA VAL A 404 -15.41 -6.61 -0.43
C VAL A 404 -14.06 -6.95 -1.06
N VAL A 405 -12.95 -6.54 -0.43
CA VAL A 405 -11.61 -6.82 -0.96
C VAL A 405 -11.33 -8.32 -1.00
N SER A 406 -11.73 -9.07 0.02
CA SER A 406 -11.63 -10.52 0.06
C SER A 406 -12.41 -11.20 -1.08
N ALA A 407 -13.60 -10.70 -1.40
CA ALA A 407 -14.39 -11.21 -2.53
C ALA A 407 -13.72 -10.92 -3.88
N LEU A 408 -13.14 -9.73 -4.04
CA LEU A 408 -12.38 -9.38 -5.24
C LEU A 408 -11.11 -10.22 -5.39
N LEU A 409 -10.43 -10.53 -4.28
CA LEU A 409 -9.25 -11.41 -4.30
C LEU A 409 -9.64 -12.85 -4.66
N ASP A 410 -10.77 -13.35 -4.18
CA ASP A 410 -11.32 -14.67 -4.54
C ASP A 410 -11.65 -14.77 -6.04
N ASP A 411 -12.27 -13.73 -6.59
CA ASP A 411 -12.56 -13.68 -8.03
C ASP A 411 -11.29 -13.53 -8.88
N MET A 412 -10.27 -12.82 -8.41
CA MET A 412 -8.96 -12.76 -9.06
C MET A 412 -8.27 -14.13 -9.05
N ASP A 413 -8.32 -14.85 -7.94
CA ASP A 413 -7.76 -16.20 -7.84
C ASP A 413 -8.46 -17.19 -8.79
N LYS A 414 -9.80 -17.14 -8.88
CA LYS A 414 -10.57 -17.93 -9.86
C LYS A 414 -10.18 -17.57 -11.29
N TRP A 415 -9.92 -16.31 -11.57
CA TRP A 415 -9.46 -15.91 -12.90
C TRP A 415 -8.10 -16.54 -13.24
N VAL A 416 -7.16 -16.51 -12.31
CA VAL A 416 -5.84 -17.13 -12.52
C VAL A 416 -5.93 -18.67 -12.62
N ARG A 417 -6.72 -19.31 -11.76
CA ARG A 417 -6.78 -20.77 -11.66
C ARG A 417 -7.67 -21.42 -12.71
N GLU A 418 -8.78 -20.80 -13.02
CA GLU A 418 -9.87 -21.38 -13.80
C GLU A 418 -10.04 -20.69 -15.16
N GLY A 419 -9.32 -19.58 -15.39
CA GLY A 419 -9.49 -18.76 -16.59
C GLY A 419 -10.84 -18.02 -16.63
N LYS A 420 -11.55 -17.91 -15.50
CA LYS A 420 -12.85 -17.23 -15.41
C LYS A 420 -12.64 -15.76 -15.10
N PRO A 421 -12.79 -14.85 -16.08
CA PRO A 421 -12.55 -13.44 -15.86
C PRO A 421 -13.45 -12.85 -14.78
N MET A 422 -12.88 -12.00 -13.94
CA MET A 422 -13.64 -11.22 -12.96
C MET A 422 -14.70 -10.35 -13.65
N PRO A 423 -15.88 -10.12 -13.01
CA PRO A 423 -16.90 -9.22 -13.54
C PRO A 423 -16.37 -7.79 -13.63
N ARG A 424 -16.88 -7.02 -14.59
CA ARG A 424 -16.64 -5.57 -14.66
C ARG A 424 -17.64 -4.85 -13.77
N ALA A 425 -17.19 -3.82 -13.05
CA ALA A 425 -18.05 -3.02 -12.19
C ALA A 425 -18.51 -1.72 -12.89
N PRO A 426 -19.70 -1.20 -12.54
CA PRO A 426 -20.07 0.16 -12.90
C PRO A 426 -19.08 1.18 -12.32
N ARG A 427 -18.92 2.31 -13.00
CA ARG A 427 -18.11 3.42 -12.51
C ARG A 427 -18.95 4.36 -11.65
N VAL A 428 -18.30 5.08 -10.74
CA VAL A 428 -18.90 6.19 -10.03
C VAL A 428 -19.21 7.32 -11.01
N VAL A 429 -20.39 7.89 -10.89
CA VAL A 429 -20.84 8.98 -11.77
C VAL A 429 -20.14 10.28 -11.36
N ARG A 430 -19.36 10.84 -12.29
CA ARG A 430 -18.64 12.09 -12.08
C ARG A 430 -19.51 13.30 -12.48
N LYS A 431 -19.32 14.42 -11.78
CA LYS A 431 -19.98 15.70 -12.09
C LYS A 431 -19.01 16.86 -11.84
N GLY A 432 -18.51 17.46 -12.92
CA GLY A 432 -17.50 18.51 -12.82
C GLY A 432 -16.23 18.02 -12.09
N LYS A 433 -15.76 18.81 -11.14
CA LYS A 433 -14.64 18.45 -10.24
C LYS A 433 -15.13 17.70 -8.99
N GLY A 434 -16.03 16.77 -9.13
CA GLY A 434 -16.56 15.98 -8.02
C GLY A 434 -17.30 14.75 -8.51
N VAL A 435 -18.02 14.11 -7.59
CA VAL A 435 -18.85 12.93 -7.85
C VAL A 435 -20.33 13.27 -7.70
N LEU A 436 -21.19 12.58 -8.43
CA LEU A 436 -22.63 12.74 -8.29
C LEU A 436 -23.12 12.00 -7.05
N ARG A 437 -23.88 12.70 -6.21
CA ARG A 437 -24.51 12.14 -5.02
C ARG A 437 -26.04 12.03 -5.19
N ASP A 438 -26.60 10.99 -4.63
CA ASP A 438 -28.04 10.78 -4.59
C ASP A 438 -28.73 11.88 -3.77
N ALA A 439 -29.79 12.48 -4.31
CA ALA A 439 -30.45 13.63 -3.69
C ALA A 439 -31.05 13.32 -2.30
N THR A 440 -31.46 12.07 -2.05
CA THR A 440 -32.12 11.66 -0.80
C THR A 440 -31.12 11.13 0.22
N THR A 441 -30.25 10.24 -0.21
CA THR A 441 -29.29 9.55 0.69
C THR A 441 -27.98 10.31 0.84
N GLN A 442 -27.65 11.18 -0.11
CA GLN A 442 -26.37 11.89 -0.21
C GLN A 442 -25.15 10.98 -0.37
N ASN A 443 -25.35 9.71 -0.70
CA ASN A 443 -24.27 8.78 -1.02
C ASN A 443 -23.90 8.85 -2.51
N MET A 444 -22.66 8.47 -2.85
CA MET A 444 -22.18 8.46 -4.23
C MET A 444 -23.02 7.52 -5.10
N ILE A 445 -23.24 7.90 -6.37
CA ILE A 445 -23.98 7.12 -7.35
C ILE A 445 -23.00 6.35 -8.24
N GLY A 446 -23.31 5.08 -8.50
CA GLY A 446 -22.47 4.18 -9.30
C GLY A 446 -21.43 3.44 -8.44
N GLY A 447 -20.43 2.87 -9.08
CA GLY A 447 -19.41 2.06 -8.44
C GLY A 447 -19.92 0.73 -7.89
N VAL A 448 -19.03 0.01 -7.21
CA VAL A 448 -19.38 -1.12 -6.37
C VAL A 448 -20.10 -0.59 -5.15
N ARG A 449 -21.30 -1.09 -4.90
CA ARG A 449 -22.18 -0.64 -3.81
C ARG A 449 -22.35 -1.77 -2.78
N PRO A 450 -21.54 -1.81 -1.73
CA PRO A 450 -21.72 -2.76 -0.65
C PRO A 450 -23.10 -2.60 0.00
N PRO A 451 -23.58 -3.59 0.79
CA PRO A 451 -24.92 -3.55 1.40
C PRO A 451 -25.21 -2.28 2.19
N TRP A 452 -24.22 -1.71 2.89
CA TRP A 452 -24.38 -0.46 3.65
C TRP A 452 -24.51 0.79 2.78
N ILE A 453 -24.17 0.71 1.48
CA ILE A 453 -24.42 1.76 0.49
C ILE A 453 -25.67 1.47 -0.34
N ALA A 454 -25.95 0.21 -0.64
CA ALA A 454 -27.14 -0.17 -1.40
C ALA A 454 -28.43 0.09 -0.61
N VAL A 455 -28.38 -0.13 0.72
CA VAL A 455 -29.48 0.12 1.67
C VAL A 455 -28.93 0.95 2.84
N PRO A 456 -28.71 2.27 2.63
CA PRO A 456 -27.94 3.07 3.57
C PRO A 456 -28.78 3.50 4.78
N SER A 457 -28.15 3.51 5.95
CA SER A 457 -28.65 4.14 7.17
C SER A 457 -27.83 5.40 7.56
N ALA A 458 -26.88 5.78 6.73
CA ALA A 458 -26.02 6.94 6.94
C ALA A 458 -25.62 7.57 5.59
N THR A 459 -25.16 8.81 5.65
CA THR A 459 -24.38 9.42 4.57
C THR A 459 -22.89 9.21 4.87
N TYR A 460 -22.13 8.80 3.86
CA TYR A 460 -20.68 8.57 3.92
C TYR A 460 -19.96 9.70 3.19
N TRP A 461 -19.17 10.46 3.92
CA TRP A 461 -18.42 11.61 3.42
C TRP A 461 -16.93 11.30 3.36
N THR A 462 -16.29 11.75 2.28
CA THR A 462 -14.83 11.69 2.17
C THR A 462 -14.18 12.75 3.06
N GLU A 463 -12.88 12.60 3.33
CA GLU A 463 -12.11 13.61 4.06
C GLU A 463 -12.20 14.99 3.41
N GLN A 464 -12.11 15.06 2.06
CA GLN A 464 -12.20 16.31 1.29
C GLN A 464 -13.55 17.00 1.42
N GLU A 465 -14.62 16.25 1.65
CA GLU A 465 -15.99 16.77 1.77
C GLU A 465 -16.38 17.07 3.22
N SER A 466 -15.81 16.33 4.15
CA SER A 466 -16.09 16.52 5.58
C SER A 466 -15.38 17.74 6.15
N HIS A 467 -14.32 18.22 5.48
CA HIS A 467 -13.41 19.26 5.99
C HIS A 467 -12.83 18.92 7.37
N CYS A 468 -12.72 17.64 7.66
CA CYS A 468 -12.04 17.15 8.83
C CYS A 468 -10.56 17.06 8.50
N ASP A 469 -9.71 17.63 9.35
CA ASP A 469 -8.25 17.67 9.14
C ASP A 469 -7.57 16.32 9.41
N ILE A 470 -8.15 15.25 8.80
CA ILE A 470 -7.72 13.86 8.97
C ILE A 470 -7.94 13.07 7.69
N ILE A 471 -7.14 12.03 7.49
CA ILE A 471 -7.20 11.10 6.34
C ILE A 471 -8.33 10.06 6.47
N TYR A 472 -9.32 10.30 7.31
CA TYR A 472 -10.43 9.39 7.57
C TYR A 472 -11.72 9.92 6.99
N ASP A 473 -12.43 9.06 6.34
CA ASP A 473 -13.79 9.33 5.93
C ASP A 473 -14.73 9.28 7.14
N THR A 474 -15.82 10.02 7.07
CA THR A 474 -16.79 10.13 8.14
C THR A 474 -18.16 9.65 7.71
N LYS A 475 -19.00 9.26 8.67
CA LYS A 475 -20.41 8.95 8.44
C LYS A 475 -21.32 9.80 9.29
N VAL A 476 -22.46 10.14 8.72
CA VAL A 476 -23.55 10.84 9.42
C VAL A 476 -24.77 9.94 9.39
N PRO A 477 -25.13 9.30 10.51
CA PRO A 477 -26.33 8.46 10.61
C PRO A 477 -27.58 9.26 10.26
N TYR A 478 -28.56 8.60 9.67
CA TYR A 478 -29.86 9.20 9.44
C TYR A 478 -30.65 9.23 10.75
N ASP A 479 -31.37 10.32 10.96
CA ASP A 479 -32.34 10.39 12.04
C ASP A 479 -33.51 9.42 11.82
N HIS A 480 -34.25 9.15 12.90
CA HIS A 480 -35.39 8.24 12.87
C HIS A 480 -36.46 8.65 11.82
N ALA A 481 -36.67 9.96 11.62
CA ALA A 481 -37.64 10.46 10.66
C ALA A 481 -37.22 10.16 9.22
N LYS A 482 -35.92 10.31 8.89
CA LYS A 482 -35.36 9.95 7.58
C LYS A 482 -35.39 8.43 7.36
N LEU A 483 -35.03 7.63 8.38
CA LEU A 483 -35.09 6.17 8.31
C LEU A 483 -36.52 5.69 8.06
N ARG A 484 -37.51 6.26 8.77
CA ARG A 484 -38.93 5.95 8.56
C ARG A 484 -39.43 6.38 7.18
N ARG A 485 -38.99 7.53 6.66
CA ARG A 485 -39.33 7.93 5.28
C ARG A 485 -38.79 6.96 4.24
N LEU A 486 -37.55 6.47 4.42
CA LEU A 486 -36.90 5.57 3.47
C LEU A 486 -37.43 4.13 3.55
N TYR A 487 -37.73 3.64 4.74
CA TYR A 487 -37.96 2.23 4.97
C TYR A 487 -39.29 1.90 5.66
N GLY A 488 -39.95 2.87 6.26
CA GLY A 488 -41.16 2.66 7.04
C GLY A 488 -40.91 2.05 8.43
N SER A 489 -40.17 0.94 8.49
CA SER A 489 -39.84 0.24 9.73
C SER A 489 -38.49 -0.44 9.67
N TYR A 490 -37.93 -0.78 10.86
CA TYR A 490 -36.69 -1.55 10.95
C TYR A 490 -36.79 -2.90 10.22
N ASN A 491 -37.92 -3.62 10.38
CA ASN A 491 -38.11 -4.91 9.70
C ASN A 491 -38.07 -4.78 8.17
N THR A 492 -38.56 -3.69 7.62
CA THR A 492 -38.48 -3.44 6.18
C THR A 492 -37.07 -3.07 5.74
N TYR A 493 -36.36 -2.27 6.54
CA TYR A 493 -34.94 -1.99 6.34
C TYR A 493 -34.12 -3.28 6.34
N LEU A 494 -34.30 -4.13 7.36
CA LEU A 494 -33.58 -5.38 7.48
C LEU A 494 -33.81 -6.32 6.29
N ARG A 495 -35.07 -6.49 5.84
CA ARG A 495 -35.36 -7.30 4.64
C ARG A 495 -34.67 -6.75 3.39
N LYS A 496 -34.64 -5.42 3.20
CA LYS A 496 -33.93 -4.81 2.09
C LYS A 496 -32.42 -5.01 2.21
N TYR A 497 -31.87 -4.90 3.43
CA TYR A 497 -30.44 -5.09 3.68
C TYR A 497 -30.03 -6.55 3.40
N GLU A 498 -30.80 -7.53 3.85
CA GLU A 498 -30.58 -8.95 3.50
C GLU A 498 -30.64 -9.17 1.99
N GLY A 499 -31.61 -8.57 1.29
CA GLY A 499 -31.67 -8.62 -0.17
C GLY A 499 -30.44 -7.97 -0.84
N ALA A 500 -29.86 -6.92 -0.24
CA ALA A 500 -28.64 -6.30 -0.73
C ALA A 500 -27.40 -7.21 -0.49
N LYS A 501 -27.36 -7.94 0.62
CA LYS A 501 -26.31 -8.95 0.86
C LYS A 501 -26.36 -10.06 -0.21
N GLU A 502 -27.53 -10.60 -0.50
CA GLU A 502 -27.73 -11.60 -1.56
C GLU A 502 -27.30 -11.06 -2.94
N ALA A 503 -27.66 -9.81 -3.23
CA ALA A 503 -27.28 -9.17 -4.48
C ALA A 503 -25.76 -8.99 -4.57
N ALA A 504 -25.09 -8.60 -3.47
CA ALA A 504 -23.63 -8.45 -3.40
C ALA A 504 -22.91 -9.81 -3.61
N VAL A 505 -23.42 -10.88 -3.01
CA VAL A 505 -22.90 -12.25 -3.25
C VAL A 505 -23.04 -12.63 -4.73
N LYS A 506 -24.20 -12.42 -5.31
CA LYS A 506 -24.44 -12.74 -6.73
C LYS A 506 -23.55 -11.94 -7.69
N GLN A 507 -23.17 -10.72 -7.31
CA GLN A 507 -22.31 -9.82 -8.08
C GLN A 507 -20.81 -10.07 -7.87
N GLY A 508 -20.42 -10.93 -6.92
CA GLY A 508 -19.01 -11.18 -6.59
C GLY A 508 -18.39 -10.11 -5.66
N TYR A 509 -19.19 -9.31 -4.96
CA TYR A 509 -18.72 -8.25 -4.05
C TYR A 509 -18.82 -8.61 -2.57
N LEU A 510 -19.29 -9.81 -2.28
CA LEU A 510 -19.36 -10.38 -0.94
C LEU A 510 -19.26 -11.91 -1.06
N LEU A 511 -18.44 -12.53 -0.24
CA LEU A 511 -18.35 -14.00 -0.23
C LEU A 511 -19.59 -14.61 0.46
N PRO A 512 -20.06 -15.78 -0.01
CA PRO A 512 -21.18 -16.48 0.65
C PRO A 512 -20.94 -16.71 2.14
N GLU A 513 -19.70 -17.07 2.51
CA GLU A 513 -19.31 -17.31 3.90
C GLU A 513 -19.27 -16.06 4.78
N ASP A 514 -19.06 -14.85 4.18
CA ASP A 514 -19.02 -13.57 4.90
C ASP A 514 -20.43 -12.93 5.00
N ARG A 515 -21.39 -13.42 4.20
CA ARG A 515 -22.76 -12.88 4.17
C ARG A 515 -23.43 -12.88 5.55
N ASP A 516 -23.32 -13.98 6.29
CA ASP A 516 -24.01 -14.14 7.57
C ASP A 516 -23.27 -13.40 8.71
N GLU A 517 -21.99 -13.12 8.53
CA GLU A 517 -21.20 -12.33 9.47
C GLU A 517 -21.48 -10.83 9.32
N LEU A 518 -21.84 -10.37 8.11
CA LEU A 518 -22.14 -8.97 7.85
C LEU A 518 -23.46 -8.57 8.53
N LYS A 519 -23.36 -7.70 9.54
CA LYS A 519 -24.52 -7.18 10.28
C LYS A 519 -25.09 -5.93 9.62
N ALA A 520 -26.38 -5.72 9.78
CA ALA A 520 -27.02 -4.47 9.39
C ALA A 520 -26.48 -3.31 10.20
N VAL A 521 -26.26 -2.15 9.56
CA VAL A 521 -25.67 -0.98 10.20
C VAL A 521 -26.64 -0.33 11.17
N ALA A 522 -27.90 -0.10 10.76
CA ALA A 522 -28.92 0.44 11.66
C ALA A 522 -29.47 -0.63 12.62
N GLN A 523 -29.86 -0.16 13.79
CA GLN A 523 -30.45 -0.96 14.85
C GLN A 523 -31.94 -0.64 15.04
N PRO A 524 -32.72 -1.47 15.71
CA PRO A 524 -34.15 -1.20 15.96
C PRO A 524 -34.41 0.17 16.59
N GLY A 525 -33.57 0.58 17.56
CA GLY A 525 -33.69 1.87 18.26
C GLY A 525 -33.51 3.09 17.38
N ASP A 526 -32.80 2.97 16.27
CA ASP A 526 -32.59 4.09 15.33
C ASP A 526 -33.89 4.49 14.60
N PHE A 527 -34.90 3.63 14.61
CA PHE A 527 -36.22 3.87 14.04
C PHE A 527 -37.20 4.50 15.03
N GLU A 528 -36.81 4.67 16.29
CA GLU A 528 -37.63 5.26 17.34
C GLU A 528 -37.22 6.72 17.60
N PRO A 529 -38.18 7.59 17.96
CA PRO A 529 -37.82 8.95 18.39
C PRO A 529 -36.90 8.86 19.62
N ALA A 530 -35.89 9.72 19.67
CA ALA A 530 -35.07 9.84 20.86
C ALA A 530 -35.97 10.09 22.08
N THR A 531 -35.95 9.20 23.07
CA THR A 531 -36.60 9.45 24.35
C THR A 531 -35.94 10.67 24.97
N ARG A 532 -36.67 11.76 25.14
CA ARG A 532 -36.19 12.92 25.88
C ARG A 532 -35.76 12.40 27.27
N GLN A 533 -34.48 12.47 27.55
CA GLN A 533 -34.06 12.40 28.95
C GLN A 533 -34.80 13.53 29.68
N PRO A 534 -35.46 13.28 30.80
CA PRO A 534 -36.05 14.37 31.58
C PRO A 534 -34.91 15.33 31.94
N GLU A 535 -35.08 16.62 31.56
CA GLU A 535 -34.22 17.67 32.01
C GLU A 535 -34.00 17.49 33.52
N LYS A 536 -32.74 17.35 33.94
CA LYS A 536 -32.44 17.34 35.37
C LYS A 536 -33.03 18.65 35.92
N ALA A 537 -34.11 18.54 36.68
CA ALA A 537 -34.68 19.62 37.41
C ALA A 537 -33.51 20.29 38.16
N GLU A 538 -33.18 21.52 37.82
CA GLU A 538 -32.32 22.37 38.64
C GLU A 538 -33.01 22.45 40.03
N VAL A 539 -32.44 21.73 40.97
CA VAL A 539 -32.79 21.88 42.37
C VAL A 539 -32.29 23.25 42.77
N GLY A 540 -33.19 24.22 42.73
CA GLY A 540 -32.96 25.56 43.22
C GLY A 540 -32.55 25.48 44.68
N GLY A 541 -31.26 25.58 44.95
CA GLY A 541 -30.72 25.83 46.27
C GLY A 541 -31.03 27.25 46.69
N GLN A 542 -32.06 27.43 47.54
CA GLN A 542 -32.16 28.59 48.38
C GLN A 542 -31.05 28.50 49.43
N ALA A 543 -30.17 29.47 49.40
CA ALA A 543 -29.27 29.75 50.50
C ALA A 543 -30.00 30.63 51.57
N PRO A 544 -29.74 30.45 52.88
CA PRO A 544 -29.99 31.49 53.86
C PRO A 544 -28.91 32.57 53.90
#